data_5499adc132e55cb289afc5201d29637c
#
_entry.id   5499adc132e55cb289afc5201d29637c
#
_cell.length_a   1.000
_cell.length_b   1.000
_cell.length_c   1.000
_cell.angle_alpha   90.00
_cell.angle_beta   90.00
_cell.angle_gamma   90.00
#
_symmetry.space_group_name_H-M   'P 1'
#
loop_
_entity.id
_entity.type
_entity.pdbx_description
1 polymer ?
#
loop_
_entity_poly.entity_id
_entity_poly.type
_entity_poly.pdbx_seq_one_letter_code
_entity_poly.pdbx_strand_id
1 'polypeptide(L)'
;MIRELCPDGAEYVKLNSVCDIYDGTHSTPNYTESGVKFASVENIGNLYATRKYISEKDFEKYKIKPRIGDVMMTRIGSVGVCTVVDRNEALAFYVSLALLRPQLDKVQSRFLKYAIESIHGRKELRKRTLINAVPIKINKDDIGKVTIPLPPIEIQSEIVHTLDNYTENVVKLQNQLTAELTARKTQYAYYRDKLLQYKMPTKEYEVGEICEVSAGGDVPKEHFSKEKSEQYKVPVISNGCGINAFYGYTDAARVDKPAVTVAARGTIGYAEYRDYPYFPIIRLITLIPRDDKQLNANSSTVSL
;
A
#
# COMPACT_ATOMS: atom_id res chain seq x y z
N MET A 1 -33.68 14.66 0.66
CA MET A 1 -33.08 15.13 -0.61
C MET A 1 -32.95 14.00 -1.64
N ILE A 2 -32.10 12.94 -1.49
CA ILE A 2 -31.99 11.89 -2.54
C ILE A 2 -33.34 11.21 -2.80
N ARG A 3 -34.11 10.84 -1.75
CA ARG A 3 -35.44 10.24 -1.89
C ARG A 3 -36.49 11.20 -2.47
N GLU A 4 -36.33 12.48 -2.33
CA GLU A 4 -37.26 13.51 -2.87
C GLU A 4 -36.99 13.79 -4.33
N LEU A 5 -35.70 13.89 -4.72
CA LEU A 5 -35.28 14.19 -6.09
C LEU A 5 -35.15 12.96 -6.99
N CYS A 6 -35.11 11.76 -6.40
CA CYS A 6 -34.95 10.50 -7.11
C CYS A 6 -35.74 9.39 -6.40
N PRO A 7 -37.09 9.53 -6.26
CA PRO A 7 -37.94 8.60 -5.48
C PRO A 7 -37.90 7.17 -6.05
N ASP A 8 -37.78 7.03 -7.37
CA ASP A 8 -37.75 5.74 -8.08
C ASP A 8 -36.33 5.21 -8.29
N GLY A 9 -35.31 5.89 -7.71
CA GLY A 9 -33.90 5.58 -7.91
C GLY A 9 -33.32 6.16 -9.20
N ALA A 10 -31.99 6.02 -9.39
CA ALA A 10 -31.31 6.51 -10.57
C ALA A 10 -31.41 5.50 -11.72
N GLU A 11 -31.64 6.00 -12.94
CA GLU A 11 -31.51 5.20 -14.14
C GLU A 11 -30.06 4.72 -14.32
N TYR A 12 -29.89 3.49 -14.83
CA TYR A 12 -28.59 2.96 -15.20
C TYR A 12 -28.32 3.14 -16.68
N VAL A 13 -27.29 3.91 -17.00
CA VAL A 13 -26.90 4.22 -18.38
C VAL A 13 -25.53 3.66 -18.72
N LYS A 14 -25.27 3.39 -20.01
CA LYS A 14 -23.95 2.98 -20.47
C LYS A 14 -23.00 4.16 -20.51
N LEU A 15 -21.71 3.94 -20.22
CA LEU A 15 -20.69 5.00 -20.26
C LEU A 15 -20.64 5.70 -21.61
N ASN A 16 -20.78 4.99 -22.74
CA ASN A 16 -20.75 5.58 -24.08
C ASN A 16 -21.95 6.49 -24.39
N SER A 17 -22.99 6.53 -23.57
CA SER A 17 -24.13 7.47 -23.74
C SER A 17 -23.88 8.80 -22.99
N VAL A 18 -22.91 8.87 -22.12
CA VAL A 18 -22.62 10.04 -21.26
C VAL A 18 -21.19 10.54 -21.37
N CYS A 19 -20.29 9.79 -22.03
CA CYS A 19 -18.92 10.23 -22.28
C CYS A 19 -18.35 9.61 -23.56
N ASP A 20 -17.44 10.33 -24.19
CA ASP A 20 -16.61 9.82 -25.26
C ASP A 20 -15.39 9.09 -24.67
N ILE A 21 -15.00 7.97 -25.27
CA ILE A 21 -13.91 7.13 -24.75
C ILE A 21 -12.81 7.04 -25.79
N TYR A 22 -11.58 7.31 -25.35
CA TYR A 22 -10.40 7.33 -26.21
C TYR A 22 -9.28 6.48 -25.61
N ASP A 23 -8.50 5.85 -26.50
CA ASP A 23 -7.28 5.16 -26.14
C ASP A 23 -6.08 6.12 -26.19
N GLY A 24 -5.08 5.84 -25.36
CA GLY A 24 -3.76 6.41 -25.50
C GLY A 24 -2.99 5.81 -26.67
N THR A 25 -1.76 6.28 -26.87
CA THR A 25 -0.90 5.75 -27.94
C THR A 25 -0.54 4.28 -27.69
N HIS A 26 -0.60 3.47 -28.75
CA HIS A 26 -0.15 2.07 -28.73
C HIS A 26 1.36 1.93 -28.97
N SER A 27 1.96 2.92 -29.60
CA SER A 27 3.40 2.94 -29.88
C SER A 27 4.14 3.53 -28.68
N THR A 28 5.22 2.91 -28.28
CA THR A 28 6.15 3.50 -27.29
C THR A 28 6.82 4.71 -27.93
N PRO A 29 6.67 5.91 -27.35
CA PRO A 29 7.28 7.11 -27.92
C PRO A 29 8.78 7.13 -27.68
N ASN A 30 9.48 7.98 -28.42
CA ASN A 30 10.84 8.35 -28.10
C ASN A 30 10.83 9.32 -26.91
N TYR A 31 11.36 8.86 -25.78
CA TYR A 31 11.44 9.68 -24.58
C TYR A 31 12.57 10.71 -24.70
N THR A 32 12.34 11.87 -24.12
CA THR A 32 13.26 13.02 -24.05
C THR A 32 13.53 13.37 -22.59
N GLU A 33 14.60 14.14 -22.33
CA GLU A 33 14.93 14.59 -20.96
C GLU A 33 13.94 15.64 -20.44
N SER A 34 13.30 16.38 -21.34
CA SER A 34 12.32 17.42 -21.03
C SER A 34 11.29 17.54 -22.16
N GLY A 35 10.18 18.23 -21.91
CA GLY A 35 9.10 18.45 -22.87
C GLY A 35 7.73 18.14 -22.27
N VAL A 36 6.84 17.54 -23.06
CA VAL A 36 5.49 17.19 -22.62
C VAL A 36 5.51 15.90 -21.79
N LYS A 37 4.88 15.93 -20.64
CA LYS A 37 4.75 14.78 -19.74
C LYS A 37 4.00 13.63 -20.40
N PHE A 38 4.47 12.41 -20.14
CA PHE A 38 3.91 11.18 -20.69
C PHE A 38 3.47 10.23 -19.57
N ALA A 39 2.16 10.08 -19.37
CA ALA A 39 1.60 9.26 -18.32
C ALA A 39 1.26 7.84 -18.77
N SER A 40 1.38 6.90 -17.86
CA SER A 40 0.96 5.50 -18.00
C SER A 40 0.19 5.05 -16.76
N VAL A 41 -0.18 3.77 -16.70
CA VAL A 41 -0.88 3.18 -15.53
C VAL A 41 -0.16 3.47 -14.20
N GLU A 42 1.16 3.57 -14.20
CA GLU A 42 1.97 3.86 -13.00
C GLU A 42 1.67 5.25 -12.41
N ASN A 43 1.16 6.16 -13.24
CA ASN A 43 0.93 7.55 -12.86
C ASN A 43 -0.53 7.87 -12.52
N ILE A 44 -1.42 6.88 -12.45
CA ILE A 44 -2.85 7.14 -12.26
C ILE A 44 -3.16 7.87 -10.94
N GLY A 45 -2.37 7.68 -9.90
CA GLY A 45 -2.51 8.40 -8.62
C GLY A 45 -2.12 9.89 -8.69
N ASN A 46 -1.20 10.25 -9.59
CA ASN A 46 -0.81 11.61 -9.90
C ASN A 46 -0.24 11.65 -11.33
N LEU A 47 -1.06 12.03 -12.29
CA LEU A 47 -0.75 12.01 -13.72
C LEU A 47 0.50 12.83 -14.05
N TYR A 48 0.73 13.90 -13.33
CA TYR A 48 1.81 14.85 -13.57
C TYR A 48 3.11 14.55 -12.80
N ALA A 49 3.13 13.50 -11.97
CA ALA A 49 4.34 13.04 -11.27
C ALA A 49 5.26 12.16 -12.14
N THR A 50 4.88 11.91 -13.40
CA THR A 50 5.71 11.16 -14.35
C THR A 50 7.06 11.86 -14.58
N ARG A 51 8.11 11.05 -14.75
CA ARG A 51 9.45 11.50 -15.17
C ARG A 51 9.74 11.19 -16.64
N LYS A 52 8.73 10.72 -17.38
CA LYS A 52 8.82 10.43 -18.81
C LYS A 52 8.31 11.64 -19.59
N TYR A 53 9.08 12.09 -20.56
CA TYR A 53 8.74 13.22 -21.40
C TYR A 53 8.85 12.82 -22.86
N ILE A 54 8.09 13.52 -23.71
CA ILE A 54 8.18 13.44 -25.17
C ILE A 54 8.38 14.83 -25.76
N SER A 55 8.88 14.91 -26.99
CA SER A 55 9.03 16.19 -27.66
C SER A 55 7.67 16.83 -27.95
N GLU A 56 7.60 18.16 -27.97
CA GLU A 56 6.39 18.89 -28.38
C GLU A 56 5.95 18.50 -29.80
N LYS A 57 6.92 18.34 -30.72
CA LYS A 57 6.68 17.88 -32.08
C LYS A 57 5.98 16.52 -32.16
N ASP A 58 6.32 15.60 -31.26
CA ASP A 58 5.64 14.29 -31.18
C ASP A 58 4.28 14.42 -30.52
N PHE A 59 4.15 15.28 -29.51
CA PHE A 59 2.86 15.56 -28.89
C PHE A 59 1.84 16.16 -29.85
N GLU A 60 2.27 17.00 -30.80
CA GLU A 60 1.39 17.57 -31.81
C GLU A 60 0.73 16.50 -32.71
N LYS A 61 1.39 15.35 -32.90
CA LYS A 61 0.86 14.24 -33.69
C LYS A 61 -0.29 13.50 -33.00
N TYR A 62 -0.45 13.64 -31.68
CA TYR A 62 -1.53 12.97 -30.96
C TYR A 62 -2.85 13.69 -31.17
N LYS A 63 -3.82 12.97 -31.73
CA LYS A 63 -5.17 13.48 -32.01
C LYS A 63 -5.96 13.79 -30.74
N ILE A 64 -5.74 12.96 -29.70
CA ILE A 64 -6.46 13.07 -28.43
C ILE A 64 -5.47 13.59 -27.36
N LYS A 65 -5.82 14.75 -26.84
CA LYS A 65 -5.06 15.44 -25.78
C LYS A 65 -5.98 15.59 -24.56
N PRO A 66 -5.56 15.18 -23.38
CA PRO A 66 -6.33 15.37 -22.15
C PRO A 66 -6.63 16.84 -21.89
N ARG A 67 -7.81 17.12 -21.35
CA ARG A 67 -8.29 18.45 -20.97
C ARG A 67 -8.78 18.44 -19.53
N ILE A 68 -8.82 19.58 -18.88
CA ILE A 68 -9.45 19.72 -17.56
C ILE A 68 -10.85 19.12 -17.60
N GLY A 69 -11.17 18.28 -16.63
CA GLY A 69 -12.45 17.59 -16.52
C GLY A 69 -12.50 16.24 -17.25
N ASP A 70 -11.54 15.87 -18.07
CA ASP A 70 -11.44 14.49 -18.56
C ASP A 70 -11.12 13.52 -17.41
N VAL A 71 -11.61 12.29 -17.50
CA VAL A 71 -11.33 11.23 -16.52
C VAL A 71 -10.39 10.22 -17.14
N MET A 72 -9.21 10.07 -16.56
CA MET A 72 -8.26 9.02 -16.93
C MET A 72 -8.57 7.75 -16.13
N MET A 73 -8.63 6.60 -16.80
CA MET A 73 -8.93 5.31 -16.19
C MET A 73 -7.89 4.26 -16.58
N THR A 74 -7.41 3.48 -15.63
CA THR A 74 -6.54 2.34 -15.92
C THR A 74 -7.32 1.24 -16.64
N ARG A 75 -6.73 0.69 -17.71
CA ARG A 75 -7.35 -0.38 -18.51
C ARG A 75 -6.47 -1.61 -18.72
N ILE A 76 -5.19 -1.56 -18.34
CA ILE A 76 -4.23 -2.66 -18.41
C ILE A 76 -3.56 -2.80 -17.05
N GLY A 77 -3.45 -4.03 -16.54
CA GLY A 77 -2.95 -4.34 -15.19
C GLY A 77 -4.05 -4.13 -14.14
N SER A 78 -4.05 -3.01 -13.45
CA SER A 78 -5.16 -2.60 -12.59
C SER A 78 -6.26 -1.95 -13.43
N VAL A 79 -7.45 -2.55 -13.50
CA VAL A 79 -8.56 -2.01 -14.31
C VAL A 79 -9.51 -1.21 -13.42
N GLY A 80 -9.88 0.01 -13.87
CA GLY A 80 -10.96 0.81 -13.27
C GLY A 80 -10.52 1.77 -12.15
N VAL A 81 -9.23 2.05 -11.99
CA VAL A 81 -8.77 3.16 -11.14
C VAL A 81 -8.83 4.44 -11.95
N CYS A 82 -9.44 5.49 -11.38
CA CYS A 82 -9.74 6.72 -12.10
C CYS A 82 -9.10 7.96 -11.45
N THR A 83 -8.69 8.91 -12.27
CA THR A 83 -8.24 10.24 -11.86
C THR A 83 -8.81 11.29 -12.79
N VAL A 84 -9.31 12.41 -12.24
CA VAL A 84 -9.78 13.55 -13.03
C VAL A 84 -8.57 14.41 -13.40
N VAL A 85 -8.51 14.86 -14.67
CA VAL A 85 -7.51 15.83 -15.11
C VAL A 85 -7.85 17.19 -14.52
N ASP A 86 -7.02 17.70 -13.63
CA ASP A 86 -7.25 18.90 -12.83
C ASP A 86 -6.40 20.11 -13.23
N ARG A 87 -5.51 19.95 -14.23
CA ARG A 87 -4.56 20.98 -14.67
C ARG A 87 -4.63 21.22 -16.16
N ASN A 88 -4.40 22.47 -16.55
CA ASN A 88 -4.25 22.85 -17.95
C ASN A 88 -2.76 22.73 -18.40
N GLU A 89 -2.14 21.59 -18.09
CA GLU A 89 -0.78 21.28 -18.48
C GLU A 89 -0.81 20.20 -19.57
N ALA A 90 0.02 20.36 -20.61
CA ALA A 90 0.08 19.40 -21.71
C ALA A 90 0.47 18.00 -21.16
N LEU A 91 -0.32 17.00 -21.54
CA LEU A 91 -0.16 15.63 -21.09
C LEU A 91 -0.42 14.67 -22.26
N ALA A 92 0.54 13.78 -22.51
CA ALA A 92 0.35 12.62 -23.38
C ALA A 92 0.16 11.37 -22.52
N PHE A 93 -0.47 10.33 -23.06
CA PHE A 93 -0.72 9.11 -22.30
C PHE A 93 -0.63 7.84 -23.14
N TYR A 94 -0.24 6.77 -22.47
CA TYR A 94 -0.06 5.46 -23.06
C TYR A 94 -1.39 4.66 -23.07
N VAL A 95 -1.49 3.68 -23.94
CA VAL A 95 -2.67 2.79 -24.10
C VAL A 95 -3.05 2.02 -22.82
N SER A 96 -2.19 1.99 -21.82
CA SER A 96 -2.54 1.44 -20.50
C SER A 96 -3.58 2.26 -19.73
N LEU A 97 -3.85 3.48 -20.20
CA LEU A 97 -4.92 4.36 -19.75
C LEU A 97 -5.96 4.53 -20.84
N ALA A 98 -7.21 4.66 -20.45
CA ALA A 98 -8.31 5.19 -21.28
C ALA A 98 -8.64 6.59 -20.81
N LEU A 99 -8.99 7.48 -21.75
CA LEU A 99 -9.51 8.80 -21.47
C LEU A 99 -11.01 8.79 -21.69
N LEU A 100 -11.78 9.15 -20.67
CA LEU A 100 -13.21 9.34 -20.74
C LEU A 100 -13.48 10.84 -20.67
N ARG A 101 -14.11 11.37 -21.71
CA ARG A 101 -14.51 12.79 -21.82
C ARG A 101 -15.99 12.91 -21.52
N PRO A 102 -16.39 13.35 -20.33
CA PRO A 102 -17.79 13.43 -19.96
C PRO A 102 -18.54 14.50 -20.73
N GLN A 103 -19.80 14.24 -21.03
CA GLN A 103 -20.77 15.25 -21.46
C GLN A 103 -21.27 15.96 -20.20
N LEU A 104 -20.70 17.15 -19.92
CA LEU A 104 -20.87 17.84 -18.63
C LEU A 104 -22.31 18.30 -18.35
N ASP A 105 -23.16 18.36 -19.37
CA ASP A 105 -24.60 18.57 -19.25
C ASP A 105 -25.34 17.34 -18.68
N LYS A 106 -24.73 16.16 -18.70
CA LYS A 106 -25.28 14.89 -18.19
C LYS A 106 -24.57 14.34 -16.97
N VAL A 107 -23.24 14.38 -16.97
CA VAL A 107 -22.42 13.74 -15.94
C VAL A 107 -21.23 14.60 -15.54
N GLN A 108 -21.07 14.80 -14.22
CA GLN A 108 -19.91 15.50 -13.69
C GLN A 108 -18.69 14.58 -13.65
N SER A 109 -17.51 15.10 -13.96
CA SER A 109 -16.24 14.34 -14.00
C SER A 109 -15.94 13.58 -12.71
N ARG A 110 -16.08 14.24 -11.56
CA ARG A 110 -15.83 13.60 -10.24
C ARG A 110 -16.88 12.56 -9.91
N PHE A 111 -18.15 12.82 -10.24
CA PHE A 111 -19.21 11.82 -10.08
C PHE A 111 -18.94 10.60 -10.96
N LEU A 112 -18.56 10.80 -12.23
CA LEU A 112 -18.19 9.72 -13.14
C LEU A 112 -17.07 8.85 -12.57
N LYS A 113 -16.00 9.47 -12.01
CA LYS A 113 -14.95 8.75 -11.30
C LYS A 113 -15.52 7.89 -10.17
N TYR A 114 -16.32 8.46 -9.27
CA TYR A 114 -16.89 7.74 -8.14
C TYR A 114 -17.84 6.63 -8.56
N ALA A 115 -18.65 6.87 -9.60
CA ALA A 115 -19.57 5.86 -10.13
C ALA A 115 -18.82 4.65 -10.71
N ILE A 116 -17.74 4.88 -11.45
CA ILE A 116 -16.88 3.80 -11.99
C ILE A 116 -16.18 3.04 -10.86
N GLU A 117 -15.66 3.72 -9.86
CA GLU A 117 -14.95 3.12 -8.72
C GLU A 117 -15.88 2.51 -7.66
N SER A 118 -17.20 2.70 -7.78
CA SER A 118 -18.20 2.11 -6.89
C SER A 118 -18.21 0.58 -6.95
N ILE A 119 -18.84 -0.06 -5.98
CA ILE A 119 -19.04 -1.52 -5.97
C ILE A 119 -19.73 -1.98 -7.26
N HIS A 120 -20.76 -1.23 -7.71
CA HIS A 120 -21.47 -1.54 -8.96
C HIS A 120 -20.56 -1.36 -10.19
N GLY A 121 -19.89 -0.22 -10.32
CA GLY A 121 -18.99 0.07 -11.45
C GLY A 121 -17.85 -0.96 -11.54
N ARG A 122 -17.21 -1.31 -10.42
CA ARG A 122 -16.18 -2.37 -10.39
C ARG A 122 -16.72 -3.74 -10.79
N LYS A 123 -17.94 -4.09 -10.38
CA LYS A 123 -18.59 -5.34 -10.79
C LYS A 123 -18.86 -5.35 -12.30
N GLU A 124 -19.32 -4.26 -12.87
CA GLU A 124 -19.56 -4.10 -14.30
C GLU A 124 -18.28 -4.16 -15.13
N LEU A 125 -17.20 -3.50 -14.66
CA LEU A 125 -15.87 -3.59 -15.26
C LEU A 125 -15.35 -5.03 -15.26
N ARG A 126 -15.44 -5.72 -14.11
CA ARG A 126 -14.95 -7.10 -13.96
C ARG A 126 -15.62 -8.08 -14.92
N LYS A 127 -16.92 -7.93 -15.18
CA LYS A 127 -17.65 -8.76 -16.16
C LYS A 127 -17.09 -8.67 -17.58
N ARG A 128 -16.43 -7.54 -17.93
CA ARG A 128 -15.93 -7.23 -19.26
C ARG A 128 -14.40 -7.26 -19.35
N THR A 129 -13.74 -7.46 -18.24
CA THR A 129 -12.29 -7.53 -18.18
C THR A 129 -11.81 -8.91 -18.64
N LEU A 130 -10.82 -8.93 -19.51
CA LEU A 130 -10.15 -10.15 -19.97
C LEU A 130 -9.16 -10.60 -18.90
N ILE A 131 -9.66 -11.32 -17.90
CA ILE A 131 -8.89 -11.76 -16.73
C ILE A 131 -7.82 -12.79 -17.06
N ASN A 132 -7.99 -13.55 -18.15
CA ASN A 132 -7.02 -14.54 -18.62
C ASN A 132 -5.93 -13.94 -19.54
N ALA A 133 -6.04 -12.64 -19.88
CA ALA A 133 -4.99 -11.98 -20.63
C ALA A 133 -3.79 -11.61 -19.73
N VAL A 134 -2.59 -11.70 -20.28
CA VAL A 134 -1.36 -11.29 -19.61
C VAL A 134 -0.74 -10.13 -20.39
N PRO A 135 -0.77 -8.90 -19.81
CA PRO A 135 -1.45 -8.49 -18.58
C PRO A 135 -2.98 -8.46 -18.72
N ILE A 136 -3.68 -8.52 -17.58
CA ILE A 136 -5.14 -8.32 -17.50
C ILE A 136 -5.52 -6.99 -18.16
N LYS A 137 -6.60 -6.97 -18.96
CA LYS A 137 -7.02 -5.77 -19.67
C LYS A 137 -8.52 -5.73 -19.97
N ILE A 138 -9.02 -4.51 -20.24
CA ILE A 138 -10.35 -4.27 -20.79
C ILE A 138 -10.24 -3.51 -22.12
N ASN A 139 -11.05 -3.85 -23.12
CA ASN A 139 -11.06 -3.15 -24.40
C ASN A 139 -11.89 -1.85 -24.31
N LYS A 140 -11.57 -0.87 -25.16
CA LYS A 140 -12.28 0.42 -25.21
C LYS A 140 -13.78 0.26 -25.38
N ASP A 141 -14.22 -0.57 -26.32
CA ASP A 141 -15.63 -0.80 -26.60
C ASP A 141 -16.37 -1.46 -25.44
N ASP A 142 -15.68 -2.28 -24.65
CA ASP A 142 -16.23 -2.92 -23.47
C ASP A 142 -16.32 -1.95 -22.29
N ILE A 143 -15.42 -0.95 -22.20
CA ILE A 143 -15.55 0.17 -21.25
C ILE A 143 -16.85 0.93 -21.56
N GLY A 144 -17.14 1.20 -22.83
CA GLY A 144 -18.35 1.90 -23.22
C GLY A 144 -19.66 1.21 -22.84
N LYS A 145 -19.64 -0.11 -22.64
CA LYS A 145 -20.80 -0.93 -22.24
C LYS A 145 -21.00 -1.01 -20.71
N VAL A 146 -20.06 -0.50 -19.92
CA VAL A 146 -20.18 -0.45 -18.46
C VAL A 146 -21.36 0.45 -18.09
N THR A 147 -22.22 -0.01 -17.19
CA THR A 147 -23.37 0.77 -16.72
C THR A 147 -23.05 1.46 -15.40
N ILE A 148 -23.50 2.70 -15.27
CA ILE A 148 -23.42 3.49 -14.05
C ILE A 148 -24.80 4.08 -13.72
N PRO A 149 -25.12 4.35 -12.44
CA PRO A 149 -26.30 5.13 -12.09
C PRO A 149 -26.11 6.58 -12.54
N LEU A 150 -27.14 7.20 -13.09
CA LEU A 150 -27.12 8.59 -13.55
C LEU A 150 -28.27 9.38 -12.88
N PRO A 151 -28.08 9.84 -11.63
CA PRO A 151 -29.05 10.73 -11.00
C PRO A 151 -28.97 12.14 -11.61
N PRO A 152 -29.95 13.02 -11.33
CA PRO A 152 -29.88 14.44 -11.67
C PRO A 152 -28.58 15.11 -11.22
N ILE A 153 -28.16 16.17 -11.93
CA ILE A 153 -26.87 16.87 -11.70
C ILE A 153 -26.75 17.39 -10.27
N GLU A 154 -27.86 17.84 -9.67
CA GLU A 154 -27.91 18.34 -8.30
C GLU A 154 -27.53 17.23 -7.30
N ILE A 155 -28.04 16.02 -7.52
CA ILE A 155 -27.71 14.85 -6.68
C ILE A 155 -26.26 14.43 -6.91
N GLN A 156 -25.76 14.46 -8.17
CA GLN A 156 -24.36 14.18 -8.45
C GLN A 156 -23.44 15.15 -7.69
N SER A 157 -23.79 16.44 -7.66
CA SER A 157 -23.04 17.48 -6.95
C SER A 157 -22.96 17.19 -5.45
N GLU A 158 -24.08 16.81 -4.83
CA GLU A 158 -24.14 16.50 -3.40
C GLU A 158 -23.35 15.22 -3.04
N ILE A 159 -23.42 14.20 -3.91
CA ILE A 159 -22.63 12.98 -3.75
C ILE A 159 -21.14 13.32 -3.83
N VAL A 160 -20.72 14.11 -4.83
CA VAL A 160 -19.33 14.55 -5.01
C VAL A 160 -18.87 15.32 -3.79
N HIS A 161 -19.63 16.33 -3.34
CA HIS A 161 -19.30 17.13 -2.16
C HIS A 161 -19.09 16.24 -0.91
N THR A 162 -20.01 15.31 -0.67
CA THR A 162 -19.92 14.40 0.48
C THR A 162 -18.68 13.50 0.40
N LEU A 163 -18.41 12.88 -0.75
CA LEU A 163 -17.28 11.97 -0.92
C LEU A 163 -15.94 12.69 -0.92
N ASP A 164 -15.87 13.90 -1.48
CA ASP A 164 -14.67 14.75 -1.44
C ASP A 164 -14.32 15.10 0.01
N ASN A 165 -15.30 15.53 0.82
CA ASN A 165 -15.11 15.83 2.24
C ASN A 165 -14.58 14.61 3.03
N TYR A 166 -15.12 13.41 2.76
CA TYR A 166 -14.59 12.20 3.40
C TYR A 166 -13.16 11.91 2.96
N THR A 167 -12.86 12.07 1.69
CA THR A 167 -11.51 11.83 1.15
C THR A 167 -10.49 12.79 1.76
N GLU A 168 -10.82 14.08 1.86
CA GLU A 168 -9.98 15.11 2.49
C GLU A 168 -9.75 14.80 3.99
N ASN A 169 -10.81 14.41 4.70
CA ASN A 169 -10.69 14.01 6.11
C ASN A 169 -9.80 12.79 6.31
N VAL A 170 -9.90 11.78 5.44
CA VAL A 170 -9.01 10.60 5.48
C VAL A 170 -7.56 11.00 5.28
N VAL A 171 -7.24 11.84 4.28
CA VAL A 171 -5.88 12.33 4.04
C VAL A 171 -5.36 13.13 5.22
N LYS A 172 -6.19 14.01 5.80
CA LYS A 172 -5.83 14.79 6.99
C LYS A 172 -5.49 13.90 8.18
N LEU A 173 -6.33 12.89 8.45
CA LEU A 173 -6.10 11.93 9.54
C LEU A 173 -4.83 11.10 9.32
N GLN A 174 -4.56 10.65 8.10
CA GLN A 174 -3.33 9.92 7.77
C GLN A 174 -2.08 10.77 8.01
N ASN A 175 -2.10 12.04 7.62
CA ASN A 175 -1.00 12.97 7.86
C ASN A 175 -0.79 13.22 9.36
N GLN A 176 -1.86 13.42 10.12
CA GLN A 176 -1.79 13.62 11.58
C GLN A 176 -1.22 12.36 12.27
N LEU A 177 -1.70 11.17 11.90
CA LEU A 177 -1.20 9.92 12.48
C LEU A 177 0.28 9.68 12.17
N THR A 178 0.72 10.01 10.95
CA THR A 178 2.13 9.90 10.55
C THR A 178 3.01 10.85 11.35
N ALA A 179 2.57 12.09 11.54
CA ALA A 179 3.28 13.08 12.35
C ALA A 179 3.37 12.66 13.82
N GLU A 180 2.26 12.18 14.40
CA GLU A 180 2.22 11.67 15.78
C GLU A 180 3.15 10.47 15.96
N LEU A 181 3.11 9.50 15.04
CA LEU A 181 4.01 8.34 15.09
C LEU A 181 5.49 8.75 15.07
N THR A 182 5.83 9.74 14.25
CA THR A 182 7.20 10.27 14.16
C THR A 182 7.60 10.95 15.47
N ALA A 183 6.72 11.78 16.03
CA ALA A 183 6.95 12.46 17.31
C ALA A 183 7.15 11.45 18.45
N ARG A 184 6.32 10.40 18.52
CA ARG A 184 6.43 9.34 19.55
C ARG A 184 7.71 8.53 19.41
N LYS A 185 8.15 8.22 18.19
CA LYS A 185 9.45 7.56 17.98
C LYS A 185 10.61 8.41 18.46
N THR A 186 10.59 9.72 18.17
CA THR A 186 11.61 10.65 18.66
C THR A 186 11.59 10.76 20.19
N GLN A 187 10.39 10.88 20.78
CA GLN A 187 10.21 10.91 22.23
C GLN A 187 10.74 9.65 22.91
N TYR A 188 10.40 8.46 22.34
CA TYR A 188 10.91 7.19 22.84
C TYR A 188 12.44 7.12 22.80
N ALA A 189 13.05 7.48 21.66
CA ALA A 189 14.51 7.48 21.54
C ALA A 189 15.16 8.40 22.59
N TYR A 190 14.64 9.63 22.74
CA TYR A 190 15.14 10.58 23.73
C TYR A 190 15.09 10.03 25.17
N TYR A 191 13.93 9.50 25.59
CA TYR A 191 13.80 8.97 26.95
C TYR A 191 14.57 7.69 27.16
N ARG A 192 14.62 6.80 26.17
CA ARG A 192 15.47 5.61 26.20
C ARG A 192 16.93 5.99 26.50
N ASP A 193 17.49 6.88 25.67
CA ASP A 193 18.87 7.27 25.78
C ASP A 193 19.12 8.02 27.10
N LYS A 194 18.19 8.91 27.52
CA LYS A 194 18.27 9.63 28.80
C LYS A 194 18.21 8.70 30.01
N LEU A 195 17.34 7.69 30.00
CA LEU A 195 17.17 6.74 31.10
C LEU A 195 18.36 5.76 31.20
N LEU A 196 19.03 5.49 30.09
CA LEU A 196 20.21 4.60 30.03
C LEU A 196 21.52 5.35 30.26
N GLN A 197 21.50 6.70 30.29
CA GLN A 197 22.67 7.50 30.70
C GLN A 197 22.79 7.56 32.24
N TYR A 198 23.45 6.60 32.81
CA TYR A 198 23.70 6.60 34.27
C TYR A 198 24.84 7.56 34.61
N LYS A 199 24.58 8.49 35.54
CA LYS A 199 25.61 9.39 36.11
C LYS A 199 26.42 8.74 37.25
N MET A 200 26.11 7.49 37.65
CA MET A 200 26.81 6.75 38.68
C MET A 200 27.85 5.81 38.07
N PRO A 201 28.94 5.48 38.78
CA PRO A 201 29.89 4.49 38.33
C PRO A 201 29.16 3.17 38.06
N THR A 202 29.15 2.73 36.82
CA THR A 202 28.59 1.46 36.40
C THR A 202 29.70 0.46 36.22
N LYS A 203 29.45 -0.79 36.60
CA LYS A 203 30.36 -1.89 36.30
C LYS A 203 30.04 -2.39 34.91
N GLU A 204 31.02 -2.38 34.03
CA GLU A 204 30.92 -2.95 32.70
C GLU A 204 31.16 -4.46 32.74
N TYR A 205 30.36 -5.19 31.94
CA TYR A 205 30.49 -6.64 31.78
C TYR A 205 30.43 -6.96 30.29
N GLU A 206 31.19 -7.95 29.89
CA GLU A 206 30.96 -8.56 28.60
C GLU A 206 29.64 -9.36 28.61
N VAL A 207 28.90 -9.34 27.49
CA VAL A 207 27.59 -10.03 27.40
C VAL A 207 27.72 -11.52 27.72
N GLY A 208 28.83 -12.17 27.32
CA GLY A 208 29.10 -13.58 27.60
C GLY A 208 29.36 -13.90 29.07
N GLU A 209 29.73 -12.90 29.92
CA GLU A 209 29.90 -13.07 31.35
C GLU A 209 28.56 -13.17 32.09
N ILE A 210 27.58 -12.36 31.66
CA ILE A 210 26.28 -12.23 32.35
C ILE A 210 25.13 -12.98 31.64
N CYS A 211 25.33 -13.39 30.39
CA CYS A 211 24.36 -14.16 29.61
C CYS A 211 24.96 -15.46 29.08
N GLU A 212 24.14 -16.46 28.95
CA GLU A 212 24.38 -17.59 28.07
C GLU A 212 24.05 -17.17 26.64
N VAL A 213 25.06 -17.24 25.76
CA VAL A 213 24.92 -16.81 24.37
C VAL A 213 24.86 -18.03 23.48
N SER A 214 23.78 -18.13 22.66
CA SER A 214 23.64 -19.20 21.68
C SER A 214 23.17 -18.68 20.33
N ALA A 215 23.44 -19.46 19.29
CA ALA A 215 22.98 -19.13 17.93
C ALA A 215 21.96 -20.16 17.44
N GLY A 216 20.91 -19.68 16.77
CA GLY A 216 19.91 -20.50 16.13
C GLY A 216 20.52 -21.43 15.06
N GLY A 217 19.97 -22.63 14.96
CA GLY A 217 20.37 -23.66 14.01
C GLY A 217 19.64 -23.58 12.66
N ASP A 218 19.56 -24.71 12.00
CA ASP A 218 18.76 -24.89 10.79
C ASP A 218 17.28 -25.11 11.13
N VAL A 219 16.42 -24.98 10.12
CA VAL A 219 14.99 -25.29 10.24
C VAL A 219 14.82 -26.78 10.53
N PRO A 220 14.01 -27.18 11.54
CA PRO A 220 13.78 -28.60 11.87
C PRO A 220 12.84 -29.25 10.82
N LYS A 221 13.37 -29.60 9.64
CA LYS A 221 12.60 -29.99 8.45
C LYS A 221 11.60 -31.12 8.67
N GLU A 222 11.94 -32.09 9.51
CA GLU A 222 11.10 -33.27 9.80
C GLU A 222 10.00 -32.95 10.83
N HIS A 223 10.18 -31.91 11.62
CA HIS A 223 9.32 -31.48 12.72
C HIS A 223 8.86 -30.02 12.55
N PHE A 224 8.40 -29.67 11.33
CA PHE A 224 8.05 -28.31 10.97
C PHE A 224 6.71 -28.21 10.26
N SER A 225 5.93 -27.17 10.61
CA SER A 225 4.69 -26.80 9.93
C SER A 225 4.58 -25.29 9.74
N LYS A 226 3.96 -24.85 8.65
CA LYS A 226 3.58 -23.43 8.47
C LYS A 226 2.37 -23.06 9.32
N GLU A 227 1.51 -24.02 9.62
CA GLU A 227 0.29 -23.82 10.38
C GLU A 227 0.41 -24.42 11.78
N LYS A 228 -0.21 -23.73 12.75
CA LYS A 228 -0.29 -24.19 14.13
C LYS A 228 -1.24 -25.39 14.24
N SER A 229 -0.82 -26.42 14.95
CA SER A 229 -1.64 -27.61 15.23
C SER A 229 -1.43 -28.09 16.66
N GLU A 230 -2.13 -29.15 17.07
CA GLU A 230 -1.91 -29.74 18.40
C GLU A 230 -0.49 -30.30 18.56
N GLN A 231 0.10 -30.83 17.50
CA GLN A 231 1.44 -31.37 17.47
C GLN A 231 2.51 -30.23 17.34
N TYR A 232 2.25 -29.24 16.51
CA TYR A 232 3.20 -28.16 16.21
C TYR A 232 2.72 -26.86 16.86
N LYS A 233 3.15 -26.58 18.11
CA LYS A 233 2.69 -25.44 18.93
C LYS A 233 3.79 -24.40 19.15
N VAL A 234 5.06 -24.80 19.08
CA VAL A 234 6.21 -23.97 19.41
C VAL A 234 6.58 -23.09 18.21
N PRO A 235 6.62 -21.78 18.35
CA PRO A 235 7.00 -20.90 17.25
C PRO A 235 8.47 -21.06 16.87
N VAL A 236 8.72 -21.11 15.58
CA VAL A 236 10.06 -21.08 14.97
C VAL A 236 10.37 -19.64 14.60
N ILE A 237 11.45 -19.10 15.14
CA ILE A 237 11.82 -17.68 15.02
C ILE A 237 13.14 -17.55 14.26
N SER A 238 13.13 -16.67 13.26
CA SER A 238 14.30 -16.32 12.45
C SER A 238 14.75 -14.88 12.68
N ASN A 239 15.79 -14.44 11.96
CA ASN A 239 16.16 -13.04 11.91
C ASN A 239 15.06 -12.23 11.22
N GLY A 240 14.56 -11.20 11.89
CA GLY A 240 13.47 -10.35 11.42
C GLY A 240 13.04 -9.39 12.51
N CYS A 241 12.08 -8.53 12.19
CA CYS A 241 11.50 -7.56 13.10
C CYS A 241 10.03 -7.89 13.31
N GLY A 242 9.60 -8.08 14.55
CA GLY A 242 8.22 -8.37 14.91
C GLY A 242 7.67 -9.61 14.19
N ILE A 243 6.54 -9.48 13.53
CA ILE A 243 5.87 -10.58 12.80
C ILE A 243 6.74 -11.19 11.68
N ASN A 244 7.66 -10.44 11.10
CA ASN A 244 8.57 -10.92 10.06
C ASN A 244 9.66 -11.86 10.58
N ALA A 245 9.87 -11.95 11.89
CA ALA A 245 10.74 -12.92 12.51
C ALA A 245 10.10 -14.31 12.59
N PHE A 246 8.78 -14.40 12.56
CA PHE A 246 8.05 -15.65 12.65
C PHE A 246 8.18 -16.46 11.35
N TYR A 247 8.59 -17.74 11.49
CA TYR A 247 8.84 -18.61 10.35
C TYR A 247 7.82 -19.77 10.22
N GLY A 248 7.27 -20.25 11.33
CA GLY A 248 6.31 -21.37 11.41
C GLY A 248 6.30 -21.98 12.79
N TYR A 249 5.95 -23.26 12.90
CA TYR A 249 5.81 -23.99 14.16
C TYR A 249 6.59 -25.30 14.14
N THR A 250 7.01 -25.76 15.34
CA THR A 250 7.62 -27.07 15.58
C THR A 250 6.99 -27.74 16.82
N ASP A 251 7.33 -28.97 17.07
CA ASP A 251 6.85 -29.77 18.21
C ASP A 251 7.66 -29.56 19.49
N ALA A 252 8.93 -29.13 19.39
CA ALA A 252 9.83 -28.97 20.52
C ALA A 252 10.49 -27.59 20.57
N ALA A 253 10.54 -26.99 21.78
CA ALA A 253 11.30 -25.77 22.02
C ALA A 253 12.78 -26.07 22.17
N ARG A 254 13.64 -25.18 21.69
CA ARG A 254 15.07 -25.17 21.97
C ARG A 254 15.42 -24.18 23.08
N VAL A 255 14.57 -23.17 23.26
CA VAL A 255 14.67 -22.19 24.36
C VAL A 255 13.30 -22.17 25.05
N ASP A 256 13.32 -22.44 26.35
CA ASP A 256 12.14 -22.52 27.23
C ASP A 256 12.15 -21.49 28.37
N LYS A 257 13.20 -20.66 28.43
CA LYS A 257 13.40 -19.60 29.43
C LYS A 257 13.22 -18.22 28.82
N PRO A 258 12.85 -17.21 29.62
CA PRO A 258 12.87 -15.82 29.17
C PRO A 258 14.25 -15.43 28.62
N ALA A 259 14.27 -14.87 27.43
CA ALA A 259 15.49 -14.54 26.72
C ALA A 259 15.33 -13.30 25.85
N VAL A 260 16.45 -12.70 25.45
CA VAL A 260 16.50 -11.68 24.41
C VAL A 260 17.06 -12.30 23.14
N THR A 261 16.33 -12.14 22.02
CA THR A 261 16.84 -12.51 20.70
C THR A 261 17.39 -11.29 19.99
N VAL A 262 18.55 -11.45 19.34
CA VAL A 262 19.20 -10.39 18.57
C VAL A 262 19.41 -10.87 17.14
N ALA A 263 18.91 -10.12 16.18
CA ALA A 263 19.05 -10.44 14.76
C ALA A 263 20.51 -10.23 14.32
N ALA A 264 21.12 -11.29 13.81
CA ALA A 264 22.50 -11.30 13.28
C ALA A 264 22.57 -11.13 11.75
N ARG A 265 21.41 -11.14 11.07
CA ARG A 265 21.28 -11.02 9.61
C ARG A 265 20.04 -10.19 9.26
N GLY A 266 20.06 -9.52 8.14
CA GLY A 266 18.95 -8.66 7.68
C GLY A 266 18.83 -7.42 8.56
N THR A 267 17.98 -7.44 9.57
CA THR A 267 17.79 -6.37 10.56
C THR A 267 18.81 -6.45 11.69
N ILE A 268 20.10 -6.39 11.37
CA ILE A 268 21.20 -6.57 12.34
C ILE A 268 21.04 -5.64 13.54
N GLY A 269 21.16 -6.21 14.76
CA GLY A 269 21.04 -5.49 16.03
C GLY A 269 19.59 -5.30 16.51
N TYR A 270 18.58 -5.75 15.77
CA TYR A 270 17.23 -5.74 16.29
C TYR A 270 17.09 -6.74 17.43
N ALA A 271 16.76 -6.23 18.62
CA ALA A 271 16.59 -7.02 19.84
C ALA A 271 15.11 -7.13 20.22
N GLU A 272 14.69 -8.33 20.65
CA GLU A 272 13.31 -8.60 21.08
C GLU A 272 13.29 -9.53 22.28
N TYR A 273 12.56 -9.13 23.33
CA TYR A 273 12.33 -9.95 24.50
C TYR A 273 11.28 -11.03 24.21
N ARG A 274 11.57 -12.27 24.68
CA ARG A 274 10.68 -13.42 24.54
C ARG A 274 10.53 -14.12 25.88
N ASP A 275 9.30 -14.20 26.36
CA ASP A 275 8.91 -14.85 27.62
C ASP A 275 8.15 -16.17 27.39
N TYR A 276 8.22 -16.70 26.16
CA TYR A 276 7.56 -17.93 25.75
C TYR A 276 8.56 -18.91 25.11
N PRO A 277 8.29 -20.24 25.16
CA PRO A 277 9.12 -21.23 24.49
C PRO A 277 9.16 -21.04 22.97
N TYR A 278 10.37 -21.12 22.37
CA TYR A 278 10.56 -20.97 20.92
C TYR A 278 11.74 -21.78 20.39
N PHE A 279 11.82 -21.90 19.06
CA PHE A 279 12.92 -22.54 18.36
C PHE A 279 13.64 -21.52 17.46
N PRO A 280 14.87 -21.06 17.82
CA PRO A 280 15.62 -20.10 17.03
C PRO A 280 16.32 -20.76 15.84
N ILE A 281 16.23 -20.12 14.65
CA ILE A 281 16.85 -20.60 13.41
C ILE A 281 17.70 -19.50 12.74
N ILE A 282 18.43 -19.90 11.69
CA ILE A 282 19.18 -19.00 10.79
C ILE A 282 20.13 -18.07 11.55
N ARG A 283 20.85 -18.62 12.56
CA ARG A 283 21.84 -17.89 13.36
C ARG A 283 21.26 -16.72 14.17
N LEU A 284 19.96 -16.74 14.49
CA LEU A 284 19.38 -15.80 15.44
C LEU A 284 20.09 -15.94 16.79
N ILE A 285 20.68 -14.87 17.29
CA ILE A 285 21.37 -14.88 18.58
C ILE A 285 20.34 -14.90 19.70
N THR A 286 20.55 -15.75 20.69
CA THR A 286 19.74 -15.83 21.90
C THR A 286 20.60 -15.55 23.10
N LEU A 287 20.17 -14.62 23.97
CA LEU A 287 20.80 -14.22 25.20
C LEU A 287 19.91 -14.62 26.37
N ILE A 288 20.34 -15.52 27.21
CA ILE A 288 19.64 -15.95 28.43
C ILE A 288 20.43 -15.44 29.62
N PRO A 289 19.88 -14.60 30.52
CA PRO A 289 20.55 -14.16 31.71
C PRO A 289 21.01 -15.35 32.58
N ARG A 290 22.23 -15.30 33.10
CA ARG A 290 22.74 -16.34 34.01
C ARG A 290 22.17 -16.20 35.43
N ASP A 291 21.87 -14.96 35.84
CA ASP A 291 21.25 -14.62 37.12
C ASP A 291 20.22 -13.50 36.91
N ASP A 292 18.93 -13.83 37.10
CA ASP A 292 17.81 -12.91 36.96
C ASP A 292 17.84 -11.74 37.97
N LYS A 293 18.57 -11.89 39.09
CA LYS A 293 18.76 -10.82 40.06
C LYS A 293 19.80 -9.79 39.62
N GLN A 294 20.77 -10.24 38.82
CA GLN A 294 21.83 -9.39 38.28
C GLN A 294 21.37 -8.72 36.95
N LEU A 295 20.66 -9.45 36.12
CA LEU A 295 20.21 -8.97 34.82
C LEU A 295 18.81 -9.50 34.49
N ASN A 296 17.83 -8.63 34.40
CA ASN A 296 16.50 -9.00 33.96
C ASN A 296 16.44 -8.99 32.40
N ALA A 297 16.00 -10.11 31.81
CA ALA A 297 15.92 -10.25 30.34
C ALA A 297 15.09 -9.15 29.66
N ASN A 298 14.01 -8.70 30.31
CA ASN A 298 13.17 -7.62 29.74
C ASN A 298 13.92 -6.27 29.70
N SER A 299 14.70 -5.94 30.73
CA SER A 299 15.49 -4.70 30.74
C SER A 299 16.68 -4.74 29.77
N SER A 300 17.20 -5.94 29.47
CA SER A 300 18.32 -6.13 28.53
C SER A 300 17.99 -5.72 27.12
N THR A 301 16.71 -5.84 26.71
CA THR A 301 16.22 -5.42 25.37
C THR A 301 16.39 -3.93 25.13
N VAL A 302 16.37 -3.12 26.19
CA VAL A 302 16.47 -1.66 26.12
C VAL A 302 17.92 -1.19 26.01
N SER A 303 18.87 -2.04 26.44
CA SER A 303 20.30 -1.70 26.53
C SER A 303 21.15 -2.23 25.37
N LEU A 304 20.60 -3.05 24.49
CA LEU A 304 21.21 -3.61 23.28
C LEU A 304 20.77 -2.82 22.04
#